data_d127b2ee9196f39b6565030792179d9c
#
_entry.id   d127b2ee9196f39b6565030792179d9c
#
_cell.length_a   1.000
_cell.length_b   1.000
_cell.length_c   1.000
_cell.angle_alpha   90.00
_cell.angle_beta   90.00
_cell.angle_gamma   90.00
#
_symmetry.space_group_name_H-M   'P 1'
#
loop_
_entity.id
_entity.type
_entity.pdbx_description
1 polymer ?
#
loop_
_entity_poly.entity_id
_entity_poly.type
_entity_poly.pdbx_seq_one_letter_code
_entity_poly.pdbx_strand_id
1 'polypeptide(L)'
;MLRRLLRSLPLALLILVGPLLSAAAPRSTALDLRDGDTLVFLGDSITHQCLFTQHVENFFYTRHPERRIRFHNAGVSGDRAADALARFDADVAAYRPKYVTVLFGMNDGQYEDFKAEAFARYAADMAKLLDRIQSLGAVAIVLSPTLFDYPVVEARKDDATYRFRERSFAPNYNAVMAYYGAWGRDQAERRRLPFVNLWGPLNDFTTEGRAADPAFTLVPDAIHPGPGGQFIMASALLEALRPERRNVSALSITRAGDRWTAAPALRLEGLTGDATRVTFTHTAAALPWVMPAESTTVATKWEWCEDGRVGYDLSKAGHRQSNEMLRVAGLAPGQYDVKIDGQSIGRPLSHVVLGSKIELQANEATPQHRQALAVALLNRERNDRAVRPLRDLWSTLKGARRKFAQDPAGYAAFRQQTQLEIDRLEQLARDYEARIHAAAQPVAYRYEITRVADAPAPVRGRKQ
;
A
#
# COMPACT_ATOMS: atom_id res chain seq x y z
N MET A 1 -81.40 -44.03 23.22
CA MET A 1 -80.01 -44.50 22.92
C MET A 1 -79.42 -43.64 21.84
N LEU A 2 -78.67 -42.65 22.25
CA LEU A 2 -78.26 -41.49 21.40
C LEU A 2 -76.85 -41.70 20.86
N ARG A 3 -76.68 -41.80 19.54
CA ARG A 3 -75.35 -41.65 18.86
C ARG A 3 -75.18 -40.18 18.52
N ARG A 4 -74.13 -39.56 19.11
CA ARG A 4 -73.70 -38.20 18.77
C ARG A 4 -72.71 -38.27 17.62
N LEU A 5 -73.03 -37.63 16.51
CA LEU A 5 -72.11 -37.32 15.38
C LEU A 5 -71.22 -36.20 15.76
N LEU A 6 -69.93 -36.47 15.77
CA LEU A 6 -68.86 -35.43 15.81
C LEU A 6 -68.50 -35.01 14.36
N ARG A 7 -68.81 -33.76 14.01
CA ARG A 7 -68.42 -33.16 12.75
C ARG A 7 -66.99 -32.63 12.92
N SER A 8 -66.06 -33.15 12.14
CA SER A 8 -64.69 -32.66 12.01
C SER A 8 -64.61 -31.43 11.08
N LEU A 9 -64.22 -30.27 11.61
CA LEU A 9 -63.79 -29.10 10.81
C LEU A 9 -62.35 -29.30 10.38
N PRO A 10 -61.96 -29.00 9.12
CA PRO A 10 -60.58 -28.93 8.73
C PRO A 10 -60.00 -27.60 9.17
N LEU A 11 -58.92 -27.65 9.95
CA LEU A 11 -58.11 -26.51 10.34
C LEU A 11 -57.27 -26.10 9.10
N ALA A 12 -57.63 -25.01 8.43
CA ALA A 12 -56.84 -24.43 7.34
C ALA A 12 -55.65 -23.72 7.95
N LEU A 13 -54.46 -24.30 7.79
CA LEU A 13 -53.18 -23.71 8.17
C LEU A 13 -52.81 -22.60 7.15
N LEU A 14 -53.05 -21.35 7.52
CA LEU A 14 -52.62 -20.20 6.74
C LEU A 14 -51.08 -20.02 6.92
N ILE A 15 -50.31 -20.51 5.96
CA ILE A 15 -48.84 -20.23 5.91
C ILE A 15 -48.69 -18.80 5.43
N LEU A 16 -48.43 -17.88 6.35
CA LEU A 16 -47.96 -16.52 6.06
C LEU A 16 -46.52 -16.61 5.52
N VAL A 17 -46.38 -16.62 4.20
CA VAL A 17 -45.09 -16.41 3.54
C VAL A 17 -44.77 -14.92 3.63
N GLY A 18 -44.13 -14.52 4.73
CA GLY A 18 -43.53 -13.19 4.82
C GLY A 18 -42.39 -13.03 3.76
N PRO A 19 -42.22 -11.84 3.18
CA PRO A 19 -41.12 -11.63 2.26
C PRO A 19 -39.81 -11.91 3.00
N LEU A 20 -39.06 -12.94 2.57
CA LEU A 20 -37.67 -13.15 2.95
C LEU A 20 -36.92 -11.90 2.50
N LEU A 21 -36.66 -10.97 3.42
CA LEU A 21 -35.65 -9.95 3.24
C LEU A 21 -34.34 -10.70 2.92
N SER A 22 -34.01 -10.76 1.63
CA SER A 22 -32.75 -11.26 1.18
C SER A 22 -31.68 -10.36 1.83
N ALA A 23 -31.06 -10.84 2.90
CA ALA A 23 -29.90 -10.21 3.47
C ALA A 23 -28.84 -10.14 2.35
N ALA A 24 -28.62 -8.95 1.82
CA ALA A 24 -27.57 -8.75 0.83
C ALA A 24 -26.28 -9.34 1.41
N ALA A 25 -25.66 -10.25 0.65
CA ALA A 25 -24.38 -10.85 1.06
C ALA A 25 -23.41 -9.73 1.48
N PRO A 26 -22.61 -9.92 2.53
CA PRO A 26 -21.66 -8.94 2.94
C PRO A 26 -20.77 -8.61 1.73
N ARG A 27 -20.68 -7.32 1.35
CA ARG A 27 -19.78 -6.90 0.28
C ARG A 27 -18.38 -7.33 0.69
N SER A 28 -17.68 -8.00 -0.21
CA SER A 28 -16.26 -8.34 -0.02
C SER A 28 -15.49 -7.07 0.36
N THR A 29 -14.74 -7.11 1.45
CA THR A 29 -13.82 -6.03 1.84
C THR A 29 -12.57 -6.00 0.96
N ALA A 30 -12.42 -6.97 0.06
CA ALA A 30 -11.27 -7.08 -0.82
C ALA A 30 -11.27 -5.97 -1.88
N LEU A 31 -10.09 -5.37 -2.08
CA LEU A 31 -9.87 -4.39 -3.12
C LEU A 31 -9.75 -5.11 -4.49
N ASP A 32 -10.82 -5.06 -5.26
CA ASP A 32 -10.87 -5.64 -6.60
C ASP A 32 -10.74 -4.52 -7.66
N LEU A 33 -9.50 -4.12 -7.93
CA LEU A 33 -9.16 -3.20 -9.01
C LEU A 33 -8.91 -4.00 -10.30
N ARG A 34 -9.66 -3.67 -11.34
CA ARG A 34 -9.58 -4.29 -12.68
C ARG A 34 -8.93 -3.33 -13.67
N ASP A 35 -8.69 -3.84 -14.86
CA ASP A 35 -8.19 -3.02 -15.97
C ASP A 35 -9.09 -1.79 -16.21
N GLY A 36 -8.49 -0.60 -16.29
CA GLY A 36 -9.18 0.66 -16.49
C GLY A 36 -9.81 1.30 -15.22
N ASP A 37 -9.86 0.60 -14.08
CA ASP A 37 -10.39 1.16 -12.82
C ASP A 37 -9.50 2.30 -12.28
N THR A 38 -10.12 3.22 -11.55
CA THR A 38 -9.45 4.33 -10.88
C THR A 38 -9.55 4.18 -9.35
N LEU A 39 -8.42 4.32 -8.65
CA LEU A 39 -8.32 4.51 -7.21
C LEU A 39 -7.90 5.96 -6.91
N VAL A 40 -8.72 6.68 -6.15
CA VAL A 40 -8.41 8.03 -5.67
C VAL A 40 -7.98 7.97 -4.21
N PHE A 41 -6.87 8.62 -3.88
CA PHE A 41 -6.39 8.80 -2.50
C PHE A 41 -6.78 10.20 -2.02
N LEU A 42 -7.88 10.31 -1.27
CA LEU A 42 -8.37 11.59 -0.75
C LEU A 42 -7.87 11.81 0.68
N GLY A 43 -7.25 12.97 0.94
CA GLY A 43 -6.72 13.28 2.27
C GLY A 43 -6.07 14.65 2.39
N ASP A 44 -5.31 14.80 3.45
CA ASP A 44 -4.59 16.00 3.84
C ASP A 44 -3.10 15.99 3.41
N SER A 45 -2.22 16.64 4.22
CA SER A 45 -0.76 16.69 3.97
C SER A 45 -0.10 15.33 3.92
N ILE A 46 -0.58 14.35 4.69
CA ILE A 46 -0.02 13.00 4.74
C ILE A 46 -0.23 12.28 3.39
N THR A 47 -1.39 12.49 2.77
CA THR A 47 -1.67 12.01 1.42
C THR A 47 -0.91 12.83 0.36
N HIS A 48 -0.82 14.16 0.54
CA HIS A 48 -0.08 15.07 -0.35
C HIS A 48 1.41 14.70 -0.46
N GLN A 49 2.03 14.13 0.57
CA GLN A 49 3.43 13.65 0.54
C GLN A 49 3.69 12.64 -0.59
N CYS A 50 2.66 12.00 -1.14
CA CYS A 50 2.74 11.01 -2.23
C CYS A 50 3.62 9.79 -1.91
N LEU A 51 3.86 9.45 -0.63
CA LEU A 51 4.73 8.34 -0.27
C LEU A 51 3.95 7.03 -0.10
N PHE A 52 2.97 6.95 0.81
CA PHE A 52 2.19 5.71 0.96
C PHE A 52 1.40 5.40 -0.32
N THR A 53 0.91 6.43 -1.01
CA THR A 53 0.20 6.27 -2.28
C THR A 53 1.11 5.67 -3.35
N GLN A 54 2.35 6.17 -3.48
CA GLN A 54 3.37 5.64 -4.37
C GLN A 54 3.70 4.16 -4.08
N HIS A 55 3.75 3.77 -2.80
CA HIS A 55 4.00 2.37 -2.44
C HIS A 55 2.83 1.47 -2.83
N VAL A 56 1.59 1.92 -2.65
CA VAL A 56 0.39 1.22 -3.13
C VAL A 56 0.40 1.11 -4.65
N GLU A 57 0.70 2.19 -5.36
CA GLU A 57 0.85 2.21 -6.82
C GLU A 57 1.90 1.18 -7.28
N ASN A 58 3.09 1.19 -6.66
CA ASN A 58 4.16 0.23 -6.96
C ASN A 58 3.71 -1.22 -6.78
N PHE A 59 2.94 -1.50 -5.71
CA PHE A 59 2.37 -2.83 -5.52
C PHE A 59 1.52 -3.24 -6.72
N PHE A 60 0.59 -2.41 -7.17
CA PHE A 60 -0.28 -2.77 -8.28
C PHE A 60 0.48 -2.87 -9.61
N TYR A 61 1.40 -1.95 -9.90
CA TYR A 61 2.22 -2.00 -11.11
C TYR A 61 3.07 -3.27 -11.20
N THR A 62 3.63 -3.72 -10.09
CA THR A 62 4.49 -4.90 -10.08
C THR A 62 3.71 -6.21 -9.92
N ARG A 63 2.61 -6.21 -9.14
CA ARG A 63 1.85 -7.42 -8.80
C ARG A 63 0.75 -7.74 -9.82
N HIS A 64 0.27 -6.73 -10.54
CA HIS A 64 -0.79 -6.83 -11.54
C HIS A 64 -0.40 -6.11 -12.85
N PRO A 65 0.74 -6.47 -13.48
CA PRO A 65 1.28 -5.77 -14.65
C PRO A 65 0.33 -5.81 -15.85
N GLU A 66 -0.61 -6.75 -15.88
CA GLU A 66 -1.63 -6.92 -16.92
C GLU A 66 -2.78 -5.90 -16.78
N ARG A 67 -2.88 -5.16 -15.66
CA ARG A 67 -3.98 -4.23 -15.37
C ARG A 67 -3.49 -2.79 -15.46
N ARG A 68 -4.15 -1.99 -16.29
CA ARG A 68 -3.91 -0.54 -16.39
C ARG A 68 -4.76 0.22 -15.39
N ILE A 69 -4.45 0.06 -14.11
CA ILE A 69 -5.11 0.76 -13.02
C ILE A 69 -4.64 2.20 -13.01
N ARG A 70 -5.58 3.15 -12.84
CA ARG A 70 -5.29 4.57 -12.72
C ARG A 70 -5.26 4.97 -11.25
N PHE A 71 -4.28 5.78 -10.89
CA PHE A 71 -4.14 6.31 -9.54
C PHE A 71 -4.17 7.83 -9.58
N HIS A 72 -5.03 8.40 -8.71
CA HIS A 72 -5.09 9.84 -8.53
C HIS A 72 -4.89 10.18 -7.06
N ASN A 73 -3.84 10.97 -6.77
CA ASN A 73 -3.64 11.52 -5.45
C ASN A 73 -4.44 12.82 -5.32
N ALA A 74 -5.38 12.86 -4.38
CA ALA A 74 -6.21 14.01 -4.04
C ALA A 74 -5.92 14.50 -2.61
N GLY A 75 -4.65 14.43 -2.18
CA GLY A 75 -4.18 15.03 -0.93
C GLY A 75 -3.90 16.51 -1.08
N VAL A 76 -4.28 17.33 -0.09
CA VAL A 76 -3.96 18.76 -0.03
C VAL A 76 -3.53 19.13 1.38
N SER A 77 -2.36 19.75 1.51
CA SER A 77 -1.77 20.09 2.81
C SER A 77 -2.70 20.97 3.65
N GLY A 78 -2.87 20.59 4.93
CA GLY A 78 -3.70 21.31 5.89
C GLY A 78 -5.21 21.19 5.64
N ASP A 79 -5.66 20.26 4.76
CA ASP A 79 -7.08 20.03 4.56
C ASP A 79 -7.72 19.39 5.79
N ARG A 80 -8.96 19.78 6.02
CA ARG A 80 -9.97 19.13 6.85
C ARG A 80 -11.00 18.48 5.94
N ALA A 81 -11.85 17.65 6.49
CA ALA A 81 -12.96 17.04 5.74
C ALA A 81 -13.81 18.06 4.98
N ALA A 82 -14.07 19.23 5.58
CA ALA A 82 -14.78 20.37 4.95
C ALA A 82 -14.06 20.90 3.70
N ASP A 83 -12.73 21.01 3.72
CA ASP A 83 -11.96 21.52 2.57
C ASP A 83 -12.04 20.50 1.40
N ALA A 84 -12.02 19.21 1.69
CA ALA A 84 -12.19 18.16 0.68
C ALA A 84 -13.58 18.22 0.01
N LEU A 85 -14.65 18.47 0.77
CA LEU A 85 -15.99 18.67 0.23
C LEU A 85 -16.03 19.83 -0.78
N ALA A 86 -15.29 20.90 -0.51
CA ALA A 86 -15.27 22.09 -1.35
C ALA A 86 -14.58 21.89 -2.72
N ARG A 87 -13.73 20.87 -2.87
CA ARG A 87 -13.03 20.53 -4.13
C ARG A 87 -13.46 19.18 -4.73
N PHE A 88 -14.42 18.51 -4.11
CA PHE A 88 -14.79 17.14 -4.38
C PHE A 88 -15.10 16.86 -5.86
N ASP A 89 -15.89 17.72 -6.51
CA ASP A 89 -16.31 17.49 -7.90
C ASP A 89 -15.12 17.53 -8.87
N ALA A 90 -14.25 18.51 -8.70
CA ALA A 90 -13.13 18.72 -9.61
C ALA A 90 -11.91 17.82 -9.32
N ASP A 91 -11.72 17.41 -8.07
CA ASP A 91 -10.50 16.68 -7.65
C ASP A 91 -10.77 15.20 -7.24
N VAL A 92 -12.03 14.77 -7.24
CA VAL A 92 -12.40 13.39 -6.93
C VAL A 92 -13.38 12.86 -7.98
N ALA A 93 -14.57 13.46 -8.12
CA ALA A 93 -15.63 12.96 -8.99
C ALA A 93 -15.21 12.97 -10.47
N ALA A 94 -14.47 13.99 -10.91
CA ALA A 94 -13.96 14.11 -12.29
C ALA A 94 -13.13 12.89 -12.75
N TYR A 95 -12.49 12.18 -11.82
CA TYR A 95 -11.68 10.99 -12.10
C TYR A 95 -12.49 9.68 -12.15
N ARG A 96 -13.81 9.75 -11.92
CA ARG A 96 -14.72 8.60 -11.97
C ARG A 96 -14.19 7.39 -11.21
N PRO A 97 -13.89 7.54 -9.89
CA PRO A 97 -13.25 6.49 -9.11
C PRO A 97 -14.16 5.28 -8.92
N LYS A 98 -13.56 4.09 -8.90
CA LYS A 98 -14.19 2.89 -8.37
C LYS A 98 -14.03 2.81 -6.85
N TYR A 99 -12.88 3.25 -6.36
CA TYR A 99 -12.56 3.32 -4.92
C TYR A 99 -11.98 4.68 -4.57
N VAL A 100 -12.30 5.17 -3.36
CA VAL A 100 -11.72 6.39 -2.80
C VAL A 100 -11.27 6.10 -1.37
N THR A 101 -9.96 6.18 -1.09
CA THR A 101 -9.49 6.19 0.31
C THR A 101 -9.76 7.56 0.91
N VAL A 102 -10.16 7.60 2.19
CA VAL A 102 -10.51 8.85 2.89
C VAL A 102 -9.70 8.94 4.18
N LEU A 103 -8.73 9.86 4.23
CA LEU A 103 -7.81 10.06 5.35
C LEU A 103 -7.90 11.51 5.86
N PHE A 104 -8.67 11.73 6.93
CA PHE A 104 -8.81 13.00 7.62
C PHE A 104 -8.87 12.79 9.13
N GLY A 105 -8.80 13.88 9.89
CA GLY A 105 -8.84 13.90 11.34
C GLY A 105 -7.68 14.67 11.96
N MET A 106 -6.46 14.53 11.40
CA MET A 106 -5.26 15.16 11.94
C MET A 106 -5.39 16.68 12.06
N ASN A 107 -5.95 17.35 11.06
CA ASN A 107 -6.19 18.80 11.10
C ASN A 107 -7.56 19.16 11.70
N ASP A 108 -8.53 18.26 11.63
CA ASP A 108 -9.90 18.49 12.11
C ASP A 108 -9.95 18.65 13.63
N GLY A 109 -9.13 17.84 14.36
CA GLY A 109 -8.99 17.91 15.81
C GLY A 109 -8.16 19.09 16.31
N GLN A 110 -7.55 19.90 15.42
CA GLN A 110 -6.85 21.15 15.69
C GLN A 110 -5.62 21.04 16.59
N TYR A 111 -5.15 19.82 16.87
CA TYR A 111 -4.01 19.51 17.73
C TYR A 111 -4.22 19.87 19.21
N GLU A 112 -5.46 19.93 19.62
CA GLU A 112 -5.91 20.28 20.98
C GLU A 112 -6.49 19.05 21.68
N ASP A 113 -6.74 19.16 22.99
CA ASP A 113 -7.53 18.18 23.73
C ASP A 113 -8.91 18.01 23.08
N PHE A 114 -9.57 16.90 23.35
CA PHE A 114 -10.86 16.60 22.75
C PHE A 114 -11.88 17.73 22.96
N LYS A 115 -12.39 18.25 21.85
CA LYS A 115 -13.46 19.24 21.79
C LYS A 115 -14.68 18.67 21.06
N ALA A 116 -15.79 18.52 21.77
CA ALA A 116 -17.02 17.96 21.23
C ALA A 116 -17.51 18.68 19.97
N GLU A 117 -17.38 20.03 19.92
CA GLU A 117 -17.77 20.82 18.76
C GLU A 117 -16.88 20.59 17.53
N ALA A 118 -15.55 20.46 17.72
CA ALA A 118 -14.63 20.17 16.63
C ALA A 118 -14.91 18.76 16.09
N PHE A 119 -15.13 17.81 16.98
CA PHE A 119 -15.50 16.45 16.60
C PHE A 119 -16.86 16.39 15.86
N ALA A 120 -17.89 17.13 16.34
CA ALA A 120 -19.19 17.17 15.68
C ALA A 120 -19.10 17.70 14.24
N ARG A 121 -18.27 18.75 14.01
CA ARG A 121 -17.98 19.25 12.65
C ARG A 121 -17.30 18.19 11.78
N TYR A 122 -16.22 17.58 12.29
CA TYR A 122 -15.53 16.50 11.59
C TYR A 122 -16.49 15.38 11.21
N ALA A 123 -17.28 14.89 12.17
CA ALA A 123 -18.21 13.79 11.96
C ALA A 123 -19.27 14.13 10.88
N ALA A 124 -19.80 15.34 10.91
CA ALA A 124 -20.78 15.80 9.92
C ALA A 124 -20.18 15.90 8.51
N ASP A 125 -18.96 16.46 8.39
CA ASP A 125 -18.31 16.63 7.09
C ASP A 125 -17.80 15.32 6.52
N MET A 126 -17.27 14.42 7.34
CA MET A 126 -16.92 13.06 6.95
C MET A 126 -18.15 12.27 6.47
N ALA A 127 -19.28 12.35 7.20
CA ALA A 127 -20.51 11.69 6.76
C ALA A 127 -20.93 12.16 5.37
N LYS A 128 -20.90 13.48 5.10
CA LYS A 128 -21.20 14.05 3.77
C LYS A 128 -20.21 13.57 2.69
N LEU A 129 -18.90 13.45 3.02
CA LEU A 129 -17.91 12.91 2.08
C LEU A 129 -18.22 11.47 1.71
N LEU A 130 -18.52 10.63 2.70
CA LEU A 130 -18.89 9.24 2.46
C LEU A 130 -20.16 9.13 1.61
N ASP A 131 -21.19 9.95 1.90
CA ASP A 131 -22.42 9.99 1.11
C ASP A 131 -22.15 10.41 -0.35
N ARG A 132 -21.31 11.44 -0.56
CA ARG A 132 -20.96 11.89 -1.91
C ARG A 132 -20.18 10.83 -2.70
N ILE A 133 -19.24 10.14 -2.07
CA ILE A 133 -18.49 9.04 -2.71
C ILE A 133 -19.46 7.92 -3.10
N GLN A 134 -20.34 7.51 -2.19
CA GLN A 134 -21.33 6.47 -2.47
C GLN A 134 -22.32 6.87 -3.57
N SER A 135 -22.70 8.16 -3.66
CA SER A 135 -23.58 8.67 -4.72
C SER A 135 -22.97 8.60 -6.12
N LEU A 136 -21.63 8.54 -6.25
CA LEU A 136 -20.93 8.27 -7.50
C LEU A 136 -20.96 6.78 -7.90
N GLY A 137 -21.50 5.90 -7.06
CA GLY A 137 -21.36 4.45 -7.21
C GLY A 137 -19.98 3.92 -6.79
N ALA A 138 -19.10 4.78 -6.26
CA ALA A 138 -17.78 4.42 -5.78
C ALA A 138 -17.83 3.83 -4.37
N VAL A 139 -16.81 3.05 -4.01
CA VAL A 139 -16.62 2.51 -2.66
C VAL A 139 -15.66 3.41 -1.89
N ALA A 140 -16.13 4.04 -0.81
CA ALA A 140 -15.26 4.72 0.13
C ALA A 140 -14.50 3.70 0.99
N ILE A 141 -13.20 3.90 1.17
CA ILE A 141 -12.35 3.15 2.08
C ILE A 141 -11.98 4.11 3.20
N VAL A 142 -12.53 3.89 4.38
CA VAL A 142 -12.31 4.77 5.54
C VAL A 142 -10.98 4.39 6.18
N LEU A 143 -10.05 5.35 6.24
CA LEU A 143 -8.78 5.18 6.94
C LEU A 143 -8.88 5.86 8.31
N SER A 144 -8.35 5.21 9.38
CA SER A 144 -8.17 5.92 10.65
C SER A 144 -7.17 7.06 10.45
N PRO A 145 -7.23 8.14 11.25
CA PRO A 145 -6.10 9.07 11.36
C PRO A 145 -4.81 8.30 11.69
N THR A 146 -3.66 8.92 11.46
CA THR A 146 -2.35 8.36 11.78
C THR A 146 -1.97 8.61 13.25
N LEU A 147 -0.84 8.07 13.69
CA LEU A 147 -0.19 8.39 14.96
C LEU A 147 0.14 9.89 15.02
N PHE A 148 -0.16 10.54 16.15
CA PHE A 148 0.46 11.79 16.57
C PHE A 148 1.49 11.48 17.65
N ASP A 149 2.76 11.82 17.41
CA ASP A 149 3.87 11.39 18.22
C ASP A 149 4.36 12.50 19.16
N TYR A 150 3.63 12.75 20.25
CA TYR A 150 3.94 13.83 21.21
C TYR A 150 5.37 13.77 21.81
N PRO A 151 5.97 12.60 22.13
CA PRO A 151 7.38 12.53 22.54
C PRO A 151 8.37 13.21 21.60
N VAL A 152 8.09 13.29 20.29
CA VAL A 152 8.91 14.05 19.33
C VAL A 152 8.82 15.56 19.59
N VAL A 153 7.63 16.06 19.94
CA VAL A 153 7.44 17.47 20.31
C VAL A 153 8.29 17.82 21.53
N GLU A 154 8.24 16.99 22.58
CA GLU A 154 9.04 17.16 23.79
C GLU A 154 10.55 17.11 23.53
N ALA A 155 10.98 16.14 22.72
CA ALA A 155 12.39 15.98 22.37
C ALA A 155 12.96 17.15 21.55
N ARG A 156 12.11 17.82 20.76
CA ARG A 156 12.51 18.87 19.82
C ARG A 156 12.08 20.28 20.21
N LYS A 157 11.51 20.48 21.39
CA LYS A 157 11.00 21.79 21.83
C LYS A 157 12.07 22.91 21.82
N ASP A 158 13.32 22.57 22.08
CA ASP A 158 14.45 23.51 22.11
C ASP A 158 15.25 23.54 20.78
N ASP A 159 14.87 22.74 19.79
CA ASP A 159 15.51 22.67 18.48
C ASP A 159 15.02 23.84 17.61
N ALA A 160 15.93 24.80 17.31
CA ALA A 160 15.61 25.96 16.49
C ALA A 160 15.17 25.60 15.05
N THR A 161 15.52 24.41 14.57
CA THR A 161 15.15 23.92 13.24
C THR A 161 13.81 23.19 13.23
N TYR A 162 13.24 22.91 14.41
CA TYR A 162 11.95 22.23 14.50
C TYR A 162 10.82 23.12 14.00
N ARG A 163 10.24 22.74 12.91
CA ARG A 163 9.20 23.49 12.18
C ARG A 163 8.01 23.91 13.02
N PHE A 164 7.66 23.11 14.03
CA PHE A 164 6.47 23.33 14.88
C PHE A 164 6.82 23.83 16.27
N ARG A 165 8.05 24.31 16.51
CA ARG A 165 8.52 24.78 17.83
C ARG A 165 7.58 25.81 18.47
N GLU A 166 7.07 26.74 17.67
CA GLU A 166 6.18 27.80 18.15
C GLU A 166 4.71 27.37 18.30
N ARG A 167 4.41 26.11 17.96
CA ARG A 167 3.05 25.61 18.02
C ARG A 167 2.79 24.88 19.34
N SER A 168 1.70 25.22 20.00
CA SER A 168 1.20 24.43 21.13
C SER A 168 0.48 23.19 20.63
N PHE A 169 0.79 22.04 21.22
CA PHE A 169 0.13 20.76 20.97
C PHE A 169 -0.36 20.15 22.28
N ALA A 170 -1.57 19.58 22.26
CA ALA A 170 -2.06 18.83 23.42
C ALA A 170 -1.29 17.50 23.56
N PRO A 171 -0.74 17.18 24.74
CA PRO A 171 -0.03 15.92 24.96
C PRO A 171 -0.85 14.67 24.64
N ASN A 172 -2.16 14.74 24.86
CA ASN A 172 -3.09 13.64 24.64
C ASN A 172 -3.67 13.59 23.21
N TYR A 173 -3.13 14.36 22.25
CA TYR A 173 -3.72 14.43 20.92
C TYR A 173 -3.74 13.08 20.18
N ASN A 174 -2.79 12.18 20.49
CA ASN A 174 -2.84 10.82 19.94
C ASN A 174 -4.09 10.04 20.37
N ALA A 175 -4.57 10.24 21.61
CA ALA A 175 -5.83 9.64 22.06
C ALA A 175 -7.05 10.25 21.36
N VAL A 176 -7.01 11.53 21.02
CA VAL A 176 -8.04 12.17 20.19
C VAL A 176 -8.09 11.53 18.79
N MET A 177 -6.93 11.25 18.20
CA MET A 177 -6.86 10.55 16.89
C MET A 177 -7.41 9.13 16.96
N ALA A 178 -7.12 8.40 18.05
CA ALA A 178 -7.71 7.09 18.29
C ALA A 178 -9.25 7.15 18.35
N TYR A 179 -9.81 8.15 19.05
CA TYR A 179 -11.26 8.35 19.14
C TYR A 179 -11.89 8.65 17.77
N TYR A 180 -11.26 9.51 16.96
CA TYR A 180 -11.71 9.80 15.59
C TYR A 180 -11.65 8.54 14.72
N GLY A 181 -10.61 7.73 14.88
CA GLY A 181 -10.48 6.44 14.21
C GLY A 181 -11.58 5.44 14.61
N ALA A 182 -11.94 5.36 15.89
CA ALA A 182 -13.01 4.51 16.38
C ALA A 182 -14.37 4.92 15.80
N TRP A 183 -14.67 6.22 15.73
CA TRP A 183 -15.86 6.73 15.05
C TRP A 183 -15.86 6.40 13.56
N GLY A 184 -14.73 6.58 12.87
CA GLY A 184 -14.60 6.23 11.46
C GLY A 184 -14.88 4.75 11.19
N ARG A 185 -14.43 3.87 12.09
CA ARG A 185 -14.74 2.44 12.05
C ARG A 185 -16.23 2.16 12.19
N ASP A 186 -16.90 2.77 13.19
CA ASP A 186 -18.35 2.65 13.37
C ASP A 186 -19.11 3.10 12.10
N GLN A 187 -18.71 4.22 11.48
CA GLN A 187 -19.31 4.69 10.24
C GLN A 187 -19.10 3.71 9.07
N ALA A 188 -17.92 3.13 8.97
CA ALA A 188 -17.62 2.13 7.95
C ALA A 188 -18.48 0.88 8.14
N GLU A 189 -18.61 0.37 9.38
CA GLU A 189 -19.43 -0.79 9.71
C GLU A 189 -20.91 -0.53 9.37
N ARG A 190 -21.50 0.60 9.81
CA ARG A 190 -22.89 0.98 9.54
C ARG A 190 -23.18 1.10 8.05
N ARG A 191 -22.23 1.60 7.27
CA ARG A 191 -22.36 1.83 5.82
C ARG A 191 -21.89 0.63 4.99
N ARG A 192 -21.40 -0.44 5.62
CA ARG A 192 -20.79 -1.62 4.97
C ARG A 192 -19.64 -1.23 4.04
N LEU A 193 -18.80 -0.33 4.51
CA LEU A 193 -17.59 0.14 3.82
C LEU A 193 -16.35 -0.53 4.41
N PRO A 194 -15.27 -0.70 3.63
CA PRO A 194 -13.97 -1.10 4.16
C PRO A 194 -13.42 -0.06 5.15
N PHE A 195 -12.79 -0.55 6.22
CA PHE A 195 -12.05 0.25 7.18
C PHE A 195 -10.60 -0.23 7.26
N VAL A 196 -9.65 0.70 7.32
CA VAL A 196 -8.23 0.40 7.50
C VAL A 196 -7.72 1.14 8.73
N ASN A 197 -7.20 0.39 9.67
CA ASN A 197 -6.54 0.94 10.86
C ASN A 197 -5.08 1.29 10.54
N LEU A 198 -4.78 2.58 10.35
CA LEU A 198 -3.41 3.08 10.20
C LEU A 198 -2.78 3.43 11.55
N TRP A 199 -3.62 3.87 12.50
CA TRP A 199 -3.19 4.28 13.84
C TRP A 199 -2.50 3.15 14.60
N GLY A 200 -3.08 1.95 14.60
CA GLY A 200 -2.55 0.80 15.34
C GLY A 200 -1.13 0.42 14.91
N PRO A 201 -0.89 0.02 13.65
CA PRO A 201 0.44 -0.38 13.20
C PRO A 201 1.52 0.70 13.41
N LEU A 202 1.19 1.98 13.23
CA LEU A 202 2.14 3.06 13.48
C LEU A 202 2.50 3.17 14.96
N ASN A 203 1.52 3.03 15.87
CA ASN A 203 1.77 3.03 17.31
C ASN A 203 2.57 1.79 17.75
N ASP A 204 2.16 0.60 17.27
CA ASP A 204 2.76 -0.67 17.67
C ASP A 204 4.25 -0.69 17.30
N PHE A 205 4.59 -0.43 16.03
CA PHE A 205 5.98 -0.43 15.58
C PHE A 205 6.81 0.72 16.18
N THR A 206 6.20 1.89 16.45
CA THR A 206 6.92 2.97 17.16
C THR A 206 7.23 2.55 18.59
N THR A 207 6.30 1.90 19.28
CA THR A 207 6.49 1.41 20.66
C THR A 207 7.54 0.30 20.71
N GLU A 208 7.49 -0.66 19.79
CA GLU A 208 8.49 -1.73 19.67
C GLU A 208 9.89 -1.16 19.39
N GLY A 209 9.99 -0.22 18.44
CA GLY A 209 11.26 0.44 18.10
C GLY A 209 11.86 1.20 19.27
N ARG A 210 11.04 1.89 20.06
CA ARG A 210 11.47 2.60 21.28
C ARG A 210 11.95 1.70 22.41
N ALA A 211 11.54 0.45 22.43
CA ALA A 211 12.08 -0.51 23.38
C ALA A 211 13.59 -0.78 23.17
N ALA A 212 14.06 -0.67 21.92
CA ALA A 212 15.46 -0.81 21.55
C ALA A 212 16.21 0.53 21.45
N ASP A 213 15.56 1.56 20.94
CA ASP A 213 16.09 2.93 20.81
C ASP A 213 15.03 3.94 21.24
N PRO A 214 15.16 4.56 22.41
CA PRO A 214 14.19 5.55 22.92
C PRO A 214 13.93 6.74 21.99
N ALA A 215 14.85 7.05 21.07
CA ALA A 215 14.71 8.12 20.10
C ALA A 215 13.96 7.68 18.81
N PHE A 216 13.68 6.38 18.67
CA PHE A 216 13.01 5.86 17.49
C PHE A 216 11.62 6.47 17.29
N THR A 217 11.32 6.87 16.06
CA THR A 217 9.99 7.34 15.66
C THR A 217 9.72 7.02 14.19
N LEU A 218 8.48 6.74 13.86
CA LEU A 218 7.97 6.67 12.49
C LEU A 218 7.35 7.99 12.04
N VAL A 219 7.30 9.00 12.92
CA VAL A 219 6.65 10.30 12.70
C VAL A 219 7.58 11.43 13.15
N PRO A 220 8.66 11.70 12.40
CA PRO A 220 9.81 12.50 12.86
C PRO A 220 9.51 13.98 13.14
N ASP A 221 8.36 14.51 12.72
CA ASP A 221 7.90 15.86 13.09
C ASP A 221 6.66 15.86 13.99
N ALA A 222 6.33 14.72 14.58
CA ALA A 222 5.16 14.44 15.40
C ALA A 222 3.82 14.30 14.64
N ILE A 223 3.72 14.75 13.40
CA ILE A 223 2.48 14.81 12.61
C ILE A 223 2.53 13.92 11.37
N HIS A 224 3.62 14.00 10.63
CA HIS A 224 3.74 13.37 9.32
C HIS A 224 4.59 12.12 9.40
N PRO A 225 4.04 10.94 9.10
CA PRO A 225 4.85 9.74 8.98
C PRO A 225 5.99 9.95 7.99
N GLY A 226 7.22 9.58 8.40
CA GLY A 226 8.39 9.54 7.55
C GLY A 226 8.32 8.39 6.54
N PRO A 227 9.35 8.18 5.68
CA PRO A 227 9.32 7.14 4.65
C PRO A 227 8.98 5.74 5.18
N GLY A 228 9.55 5.34 6.32
CA GLY A 228 9.25 4.07 6.97
C GLY A 228 7.80 3.98 7.44
N GLY A 229 7.29 5.03 8.10
CA GLY A 229 5.89 5.12 8.53
C GLY A 229 4.91 5.12 7.36
N GLN A 230 5.22 5.81 6.28
CA GLN A 230 4.42 5.82 5.05
C GLN A 230 4.39 4.45 4.37
N PHE A 231 5.50 3.69 4.42
CA PHE A 231 5.50 2.32 3.93
C PHE A 231 4.60 1.41 4.78
N ILE A 232 4.65 1.55 6.12
CA ILE A 232 3.75 0.82 7.03
C ILE A 232 2.28 1.13 6.72
N MET A 233 1.94 2.39 6.42
CA MET A 233 0.58 2.76 6.00
C MET A 233 0.16 2.02 4.72
N ALA A 234 1.01 1.98 3.71
CA ALA A 234 0.75 1.25 2.46
C ALA A 234 0.56 -0.26 2.71
N SER A 235 1.45 -0.86 3.51
CA SER A 235 1.37 -2.27 3.89
C SER A 235 0.09 -2.58 4.66
N ALA A 236 -0.30 -1.75 5.64
CA ALA A 236 -1.53 -1.90 6.40
C ALA A 236 -2.78 -1.80 5.51
N LEU A 237 -2.79 -0.87 4.54
CA LEU A 237 -3.87 -0.73 3.57
C LEU A 237 -4.01 -1.99 2.71
N LEU A 238 -2.92 -2.48 2.14
CA LEU A 238 -2.91 -3.67 1.31
C LEU A 238 -3.24 -4.95 2.10
N GLU A 239 -2.83 -5.03 3.37
CA GLU A 239 -3.17 -6.17 4.23
C GLU A 239 -4.66 -6.18 4.61
N ALA A 240 -5.23 -5.04 4.97
CA ALA A 240 -6.64 -4.92 5.34
C ALA A 240 -7.57 -5.16 4.14
N LEU A 241 -7.23 -4.63 2.98
CA LEU A 241 -8.05 -4.71 1.78
C LEU A 241 -7.84 -5.99 0.96
N ARG A 242 -6.84 -6.79 1.31
CA ARG A 242 -6.58 -8.11 0.71
C ARG A 242 -6.78 -8.13 -0.81
N PRO A 243 -6.10 -7.30 -1.60
CA PRO A 243 -6.15 -7.43 -3.05
C PRO A 243 -5.73 -8.84 -3.43
N GLU A 244 -6.14 -9.29 -4.62
CA GLU A 244 -5.77 -10.62 -5.11
C GLU A 244 -4.26 -10.84 -4.93
N ARG A 245 -3.89 -11.79 -4.06
CA ARG A 245 -2.49 -12.10 -3.79
C ARG A 245 -2.03 -13.18 -4.75
N ARG A 246 -1.20 -12.79 -5.69
CA ARG A 246 -0.44 -13.73 -6.51
C ARG A 246 0.97 -13.82 -5.97
N ASN A 247 1.51 -15.00 -5.84
CA ASN A 247 2.96 -15.13 -5.69
C ASN A 247 3.63 -14.52 -6.93
N VAL A 248 4.80 -13.91 -6.76
CA VAL A 248 5.63 -13.50 -7.92
C VAL A 248 5.93 -14.74 -8.73
N SER A 249 6.48 -15.74 -8.07
CA SER A 249 6.63 -17.11 -8.56
C SER A 249 6.63 -18.08 -7.39
N ALA A 250 6.24 -19.32 -7.66
CA ALA A 250 6.34 -20.45 -6.72
C ALA A 250 7.06 -21.60 -7.44
N LEU A 251 8.32 -21.36 -7.81
CA LEU A 251 9.14 -22.30 -8.52
C LEU A 251 9.44 -23.52 -7.63
N SER A 252 8.94 -24.69 -8.01
CA SER A 252 9.24 -25.96 -7.36
C SER A 252 9.53 -27.00 -8.42
N ILE A 253 10.79 -27.44 -8.46
CA ILE A 253 11.26 -28.52 -9.34
C ILE A 253 11.83 -29.66 -8.51
N THR A 254 11.61 -30.86 -8.97
CA THR A 254 12.06 -32.08 -8.27
C THR A 254 12.63 -33.07 -9.26
N ARG A 255 13.77 -33.67 -8.92
CA ARG A 255 14.37 -34.76 -9.65
C ARG A 255 13.98 -36.11 -9.02
N ALA A 256 13.42 -37.01 -9.83
CA ALA A 256 13.13 -38.37 -9.44
C ALA A 256 13.78 -39.31 -10.46
N GLY A 257 14.70 -40.17 -10.00
CA GLY A 257 15.57 -40.94 -10.91
C GLY A 257 16.42 -39.98 -11.76
N ASP A 258 16.34 -40.11 -13.07
CA ASP A 258 17.09 -39.27 -14.02
C ASP A 258 16.23 -38.12 -14.62
N ARG A 259 15.04 -37.95 -14.13
CA ARG A 259 14.08 -36.98 -14.70
C ARG A 259 13.78 -35.83 -13.75
N TRP A 260 13.86 -34.61 -14.27
CA TRP A 260 13.35 -33.39 -13.62
C TRP A 260 11.88 -33.17 -13.94
N THR A 261 11.11 -32.77 -12.95
CA THR A 261 9.71 -32.42 -13.08
C THR A 261 9.43 -31.10 -12.36
N ALA A 262 8.53 -30.31 -12.90
CA ALA A 262 8.03 -29.08 -12.27
C ALA A 262 6.63 -29.30 -11.71
N ALA A 263 6.20 -28.45 -10.78
CA ALA A 263 4.81 -28.42 -10.33
C ALA A 263 3.86 -28.14 -11.52
N PRO A 264 2.67 -28.76 -11.59
CA PRO A 264 1.81 -28.74 -12.79
C PRO A 264 1.39 -27.34 -13.27
N ALA A 265 1.33 -26.35 -12.38
CA ALA A 265 0.97 -24.97 -12.71
C ALA A 265 2.14 -24.13 -13.24
N LEU A 266 3.37 -24.66 -13.24
CA LEU A 266 4.56 -23.92 -13.65
C LEU A 266 4.80 -24.09 -15.16
N ARG A 267 4.94 -22.97 -15.84
CA ARG A 267 5.40 -22.94 -17.23
C ARG A 267 6.91 -22.76 -17.25
N LEU A 268 7.63 -23.86 -17.45
CA LEU A 268 9.09 -23.87 -17.61
C LEU A 268 9.44 -24.31 -19.00
N GLU A 269 10.43 -23.64 -19.59
CA GLU A 269 10.99 -24.01 -20.89
C GLU A 269 12.39 -24.59 -20.66
N GLY A 270 12.74 -25.65 -21.41
CA GLY A 270 14.08 -26.22 -21.42
C GLY A 270 14.54 -26.78 -20.08
N LEU A 271 13.63 -27.35 -19.25
CA LEU A 271 14.01 -28.01 -17.99
C LEU A 271 14.84 -29.26 -18.27
N THR A 272 16.15 -29.14 -18.06
CA THR A 272 17.14 -30.20 -18.33
C THR A 272 18.23 -30.20 -17.28
N GLY A 273 18.94 -31.33 -17.17
CA GLY A 273 20.09 -31.47 -16.27
C GLY A 273 20.17 -32.83 -15.62
N ASP A 274 21.17 -32.98 -14.73
CA ASP A 274 21.45 -34.18 -13.95
C ASP A 274 21.36 -33.89 -12.44
N ALA A 275 21.93 -34.77 -11.60
CA ALA A 275 21.93 -34.58 -10.15
C ALA A 275 22.82 -33.42 -9.66
N THR A 276 23.71 -32.89 -10.51
CA THR A 276 24.69 -31.86 -10.14
C THR A 276 24.43 -30.51 -10.82
N ARG A 277 23.57 -30.51 -11.83
CA ARG A 277 23.22 -29.31 -12.58
C ARG A 277 21.79 -29.40 -13.09
N VAL A 278 21.04 -28.28 -12.97
CA VAL A 278 19.74 -28.12 -13.62
C VAL A 278 19.64 -26.74 -14.23
N THR A 279 19.03 -26.66 -15.41
CA THR A 279 18.76 -25.40 -16.13
C THR A 279 17.33 -25.37 -16.61
N PHE A 280 16.73 -24.18 -16.64
CA PHE A 280 15.41 -23.93 -17.18
C PHE A 280 15.22 -22.43 -17.44
N THR A 281 14.21 -22.08 -18.20
CA THR A 281 13.73 -20.70 -18.39
C THR A 281 12.35 -20.57 -17.78
N HIS A 282 12.10 -19.46 -17.09
CA HIS A 282 10.83 -19.15 -16.47
C HIS A 282 10.44 -17.70 -16.67
N THR A 283 9.15 -17.48 -16.98
CA THR A 283 8.53 -16.16 -16.94
C THR A 283 7.60 -16.11 -15.74
N ALA A 284 7.89 -15.23 -14.78
CA ALA A 284 7.04 -15.03 -13.61
C ALA A 284 5.71 -14.36 -14.04
N ALA A 285 4.66 -14.55 -13.25
CA ALA A 285 3.38 -13.89 -13.50
C ALA A 285 3.37 -12.40 -13.08
N ALA A 286 4.33 -12.01 -12.26
CA ALA A 286 4.43 -10.68 -11.65
C ALA A 286 5.88 -10.38 -11.28
N LEU A 287 6.15 -9.15 -10.86
CA LEU A 287 7.42 -8.73 -10.28
C LEU A 287 7.32 -8.60 -8.74
N PRO A 288 8.42 -8.69 -7.99
CA PRO A 288 8.37 -8.44 -6.55
C PRO A 288 8.00 -6.97 -6.24
N TRP A 289 7.31 -6.77 -5.13
CA TRP A 289 7.09 -5.43 -4.57
C TRP A 289 8.32 -5.03 -3.78
N VAL A 290 9.10 -4.12 -4.33
CA VAL A 290 10.40 -3.73 -3.77
C VAL A 290 10.36 -2.31 -3.24
N MET A 291 11.23 -2.04 -2.27
CA MET A 291 11.46 -0.71 -1.72
C MET A 291 12.77 -0.17 -2.29
N PRO A 292 12.75 0.97 -3.01
CA PRO A 292 13.99 1.64 -3.40
C PRO A 292 14.82 2.05 -2.18
N ALA A 293 16.09 1.68 -2.15
CA ALA A 293 16.99 2.02 -1.04
C ALA A 293 17.11 3.54 -0.84
N GLU A 294 16.99 4.30 -1.93
CA GLU A 294 17.10 5.76 -1.96
C GLU A 294 15.74 6.47 -2.03
N SER A 295 14.68 5.90 -1.45
CA SER A 295 13.38 6.58 -1.41
C SER A 295 13.42 7.90 -0.61
N THR A 296 14.54 8.18 0.01
CA THR A 296 14.82 9.34 0.88
C THR A 296 15.20 10.61 0.15
N THR A 297 15.61 10.53 -1.11
CA THR A 297 16.17 11.69 -1.83
C THR A 297 15.13 12.52 -2.56
N VAL A 298 13.87 12.41 -2.19
CA VAL A 298 12.95 13.44 -2.60
C VAL A 298 13.32 14.69 -1.80
N ALA A 299 13.87 15.70 -2.50
CA ALA A 299 13.95 17.06 -1.99
C ALA A 299 12.53 17.58 -1.73
N THR A 300 11.88 17.00 -0.75
CA THR A 300 10.63 17.52 -0.20
C THR A 300 11.00 18.65 0.74
N LYS A 301 10.08 19.58 0.94
CA LYS A 301 10.13 20.56 2.05
C LYS A 301 10.27 19.88 3.42
N TRP A 302 10.31 18.57 3.44
CA TRP A 302 10.37 17.64 4.57
C TRP A 302 11.77 17.02 4.54
N GLU A 303 12.69 17.60 5.31
CA GLU A 303 14.10 17.19 5.42
C GLU A 303 14.28 15.91 6.26
N TRP A 304 13.59 14.81 5.87
CA TRP A 304 13.84 13.55 6.55
C TRP A 304 14.70 12.64 5.72
N CYS A 305 15.78 12.21 6.32
CA CYS A 305 16.70 11.23 5.78
C CYS A 305 16.44 9.82 6.33
N GLU A 306 15.19 9.43 6.58
CA GLU A 306 14.88 8.07 6.97
C GLU A 306 14.81 7.14 5.78
N ASP A 307 15.44 5.97 5.92
CA ASP A 307 15.33 4.88 4.97
C ASP A 307 13.94 4.23 5.07
N GLY A 308 13.17 4.30 4.00
CA GLY A 308 11.86 3.61 3.90
C GLY A 308 11.96 2.09 4.06
N ARG A 309 13.16 1.51 3.94
CA ARG A 309 13.44 0.10 4.19
C ARG A 309 13.04 -0.34 5.60
N VAL A 310 13.17 0.54 6.60
CA VAL A 310 12.71 0.27 7.97
C VAL A 310 11.25 -0.18 7.99
N GLY A 311 10.37 0.52 7.28
CA GLY A 311 8.95 0.14 7.19
C GLY A 311 8.73 -1.17 6.44
N TYR A 312 9.50 -1.43 5.38
CA TYR A 312 9.45 -2.68 4.63
C TYR A 312 9.82 -3.88 5.50
N ASP A 313 10.90 -3.76 6.27
CA ASP A 313 11.42 -4.83 7.13
C ASP A 313 10.51 -5.07 8.34
N LEU A 314 10.05 -4.02 9.03
CA LEU A 314 9.14 -4.13 10.17
C LEU A 314 7.81 -4.80 9.77
N SER A 315 7.23 -4.42 8.64
CA SER A 315 5.98 -4.99 8.13
C SER A 315 6.15 -6.40 7.56
N LYS A 316 7.38 -6.86 7.30
CA LYS A 316 7.70 -8.11 6.58
C LYS A 316 6.98 -8.19 5.22
N ALA A 317 6.85 -7.05 4.55
CA ALA A 317 6.02 -6.90 3.35
C ALA A 317 6.46 -7.81 2.20
N GLY A 318 7.76 -8.00 2.02
CA GLY A 318 8.30 -8.92 1.02
C GLY A 318 7.77 -10.35 1.19
N HIS A 319 7.84 -10.87 2.40
CA HIS A 319 7.33 -12.21 2.73
C HIS A 319 5.80 -12.30 2.64
N ARG A 320 5.09 -11.31 3.17
CA ARG A 320 3.62 -11.35 3.30
C ARG A 320 2.87 -11.03 2.03
N GLN A 321 3.40 -10.11 1.21
CA GLN A 321 2.64 -9.51 0.11
C GLN A 321 3.30 -9.65 -1.26
N SER A 322 4.55 -10.15 -1.30
CA SER A 322 5.36 -10.20 -2.51
C SER A 322 6.20 -11.49 -2.61
N ASN A 323 5.64 -12.61 -2.16
CA ASN A 323 6.41 -13.85 -2.03
C ASN A 323 6.88 -14.39 -3.37
N GLU A 324 8.19 -14.60 -3.50
CA GLU A 324 8.86 -15.23 -4.64
C GLU A 324 9.69 -16.40 -4.12
N MET A 325 9.37 -17.62 -4.53
CA MET A 325 9.97 -18.85 -3.98
C MET A 325 10.66 -19.66 -5.05
N LEU A 326 11.81 -20.24 -4.67
CA LEU A 326 12.51 -21.27 -5.42
C LEU A 326 12.75 -22.49 -4.54
N ARG A 327 12.36 -23.68 -5.02
CA ARG A 327 12.65 -24.98 -4.45
C ARG A 327 13.23 -25.89 -5.52
N VAL A 328 14.39 -26.50 -5.23
CA VAL A 328 15.07 -27.43 -6.14
C VAL A 328 15.43 -28.70 -5.35
N ALA A 329 14.62 -29.73 -5.47
CA ALA A 329 14.80 -30.98 -4.71
C ALA A 329 15.39 -32.11 -5.59
N GLY A 330 16.15 -33.02 -4.98
CA GLY A 330 16.74 -34.15 -5.66
C GLY A 330 18.12 -33.88 -6.29
N LEU A 331 18.75 -32.78 -5.91
CA LEU A 331 20.17 -32.54 -6.20
C LEU A 331 21.06 -33.47 -5.37
N ALA A 332 22.19 -33.85 -5.91
CA ALA A 332 23.22 -34.60 -5.18
C ALA A 332 23.76 -33.77 -3.99
N PRO A 333 24.24 -34.43 -2.91
CA PRO A 333 24.83 -33.71 -1.78
C PRO A 333 25.96 -32.77 -2.22
N GLY A 334 25.94 -31.52 -1.77
CA GLY A 334 26.94 -30.50 -2.11
C GLY A 334 26.42 -29.09 -1.97
N GLN A 335 27.29 -28.14 -2.36
CA GLN A 335 26.96 -26.68 -2.45
C GLN A 335 26.70 -26.35 -3.92
N TYR A 336 25.78 -25.40 -4.14
CA TYR A 336 25.32 -25.03 -5.47
C TYR A 336 25.31 -23.52 -5.64
N ASP A 337 25.87 -23.06 -6.75
CA ASP A 337 25.69 -21.69 -7.21
C ASP A 337 24.38 -21.61 -7.97
N VAL A 338 23.56 -20.61 -7.63
CA VAL A 338 22.30 -20.30 -8.31
C VAL A 338 22.52 -19.05 -9.14
N LYS A 339 22.44 -19.20 -10.46
CA LYS A 339 22.53 -18.10 -11.41
C LYS A 339 21.19 -17.84 -12.07
N ILE A 340 20.87 -16.56 -12.26
CA ILE A 340 19.74 -16.12 -13.08
C ILE A 340 20.32 -15.17 -14.14
N ASP A 341 20.11 -15.51 -15.43
CA ASP A 341 20.73 -14.83 -16.58
C ASP A 341 22.26 -14.69 -16.45
N GLY A 342 22.92 -15.78 -16.02
CA GLY A 342 24.36 -15.87 -15.88
C GLY A 342 24.94 -15.18 -14.64
N GLN A 343 24.14 -14.45 -13.86
CA GLN A 343 24.58 -13.77 -12.64
C GLN A 343 24.25 -14.59 -11.41
N SER A 344 25.23 -14.83 -10.53
CA SER A 344 25.03 -15.48 -9.23
C SER A 344 24.18 -14.60 -8.33
N ILE A 345 23.18 -15.20 -7.68
CA ILE A 345 22.26 -14.49 -6.79
C ILE A 345 22.73 -14.41 -5.34
N GLY A 346 23.93 -14.85 -5.06
CA GLY A 346 24.51 -14.82 -3.71
C GLY A 346 25.55 -15.91 -3.48
N ARG A 347 25.79 -16.23 -2.21
CA ARG A 347 26.70 -17.32 -1.84
C ARG A 347 26.10 -18.68 -2.21
N PRO A 348 26.95 -19.68 -2.52
CA PRO A 348 26.47 -21.03 -2.76
C PRO A 348 25.58 -21.56 -1.64
N LEU A 349 24.53 -22.28 -2.02
CA LEU A 349 23.53 -22.85 -1.11
C LEU A 349 23.63 -24.38 -1.09
N SER A 350 23.42 -25.00 0.07
CA SER A 350 23.40 -26.45 0.14
C SER A 350 22.18 -27.02 -0.56
N HIS A 351 22.32 -28.26 -1.08
CA HIS A 351 21.20 -29.03 -1.65
C HIS A 351 20.02 -29.15 -0.69
N VAL A 352 20.25 -29.15 0.64
CA VAL A 352 19.21 -29.20 1.68
C VAL A 352 18.42 -27.92 1.70
N VAL A 353 19.10 -26.78 1.68
CA VAL A 353 18.46 -25.43 1.65
C VAL A 353 17.64 -25.26 0.37
N LEU A 354 18.21 -25.61 -0.79
CA LEU A 354 17.51 -25.56 -2.07
C LEU A 354 16.33 -26.53 -2.12
N GLY A 355 16.48 -27.73 -1.53
CA GLY A 355 15.41 -28.73 -1.44
C GLY A 355 14.28 -28.36 -0.48
N SER A 356 14.55 -27.48 0.49
CA SER A 356 13.55 -26.92 1.38
C SER A 356 12.76 -25.82 0.69
N LYS A 357 13.30 -24.63 0.63
CA LYS A 357 12.73 -23.44 -0.06
C LYS A 357 13.61 -22.24 0.22
N ILE A 358 13.87 -21.42 -0.78
CA ILE A 358 14.46 -20.08 -0.61
C ILE A 358 13.51 -19.01 -1.09
N GLU A 359 13.60 -17.82 -0.49
CA GLU A 359 12.83 -16.65 -0.86
C GLU A 359 13.71 -15.67 -1.64
N LEU A 360 13.22 -15.17 -2.77
CA LEU A 360 13.96 -14.34 -3.71
C LEU A 360 13.50 -12.88 -3.75
N GLN A 361 12.29 -12.56 -3.26
CA GLN A 361 11.65 -11.24 -3.42
C GLN A 361 12.46 -10.05 -2.88
N ALA A 362 13.34 -10.27 -1.90
CA ALA A 362 14.21 -9.23 -1.34
C ALA A 362 15.66 -9.34 -1.84
N ASN A 363 15.95 -10.25 -2.75
CA ASN A 363 17.30 -10.43 -3.25
C ASN A 363 17.63 -9.46 -4.39
N GLU A 364 18.37 -8.42 -4.09
CA GLU A 364 18.77 -7.35 -5.03
C GLU A 364 19.64 -7.84 -6.19
N ALA A 365 20.28 -9.01 -6.05
CA ALA A 365 21.07 -9.63 -7.11
C ALA A 365 20.21 -10.29 -8.19
N THR A 366 18.92 -10.48 -7.98
CA THR A 366 18.04 -11.07 -8.98
C THR A 366 17.64 -10.07 -10.06
N PRO A 367 17.50 -10.49 -11.34
CA PRO A 367 17.05 -9.59 -12.39
C PRO A 367 15.60 -9.14 -12.19
N GLN A 368 14.74 -9.95 -11.56
CA GLN A 368 13.37 -9.60 -11.21
C GLN A 368 13.32 -8.43 -10.23
N HIS A 369 14.18 -8.45 -9.19
CA HIS A 369 14.28 -7.35 -8.25
C HIS A 369 14.75 -6.07 -8.95
N ARG A 370 15.77 -6.16 -9.84
CA ARG A 370 16.24 -4.99 -10.61
C ARG A 370 15.17 -4.43 -11.53
N GLN A 371 14.39 -5.29 -12.18
CA GLN A 371 13.27 -4.84 -13.02
C GLN A 371 12.20 -4.15 -12.16
N ALA A 372 11.82 -4.73 -11.03
CA ALA A 372 10.86 -4.13 -10.10
C ALA A 372 11.35 -2.80 -9.53
N LEU A 373 12.66 -2.69 -9.25
CA LEU A 373 13.28 -1.43 -8.83
C LEU A 373 13.19 -0.36 -9.92
N ALA A 374 13.41 -0.70 -11.18
CA ALA A 374 13.25 0.24 -12.29
C ALA A 374 11.80 0.76 -12.40
N VAL A 375 10.80 -0.11 -12.20
CA VAL A 375 9.38 0.29 -12.12
C VAL A 375 9.14 1.26 -10.96
N ALA A 376 9.65 0.95 -9.76
CA ALA A 376 9.48 1.78 -8.58
C ALA A 376 10.16 3.16 -8.74
N LEU A 377 11.33 3.22 -9.39
CA LEU A 377 12.04 4.47 -9.68
C LEU A 377 11.30 5.33 -10.72
N LEU A 378 10.74 4.72 -11.77
CA LEU A 378 9.89 5.44 -12.74
C LEU A 378 8.65 6.03 -12.06
N ASN A 379 8.01 5.28 -11.15
CA ASN A 379 6.86 5.79 -10.42
C ASN A 379 7.24 6.89 -9.41
N ARG A 380 8.41 6.80 -8.78
CA ARG A 380 8.95 7.90 -7.98
C ARG A 380 9.10 9.17 -8.84
N GLU A 381 9.71 9.04 -10.01
CA GLU A 381 9.88 10.15 -10.94
C GLU A 381 8.54 10.75 -11.39
N ARG A 382 7.53 9.90 -11.67
CA ARG A 382 6.14 10.33 -11.92
C ARG A 382 5.58 11.16 -10.77
N ASN A 383 5.72 10.66 -9.54
CA ASN A 383 5.24 11.36 -8.36
C ASN A 383 5.96 12.69 -8.13
N ASP A 384 7.27 12.75 -8.32
CA ASP A 384 8.08 13.96 -8.10
C ASP A 384 7.84 15.02 -9.16
N ARG A 385 7.73 14.63 -10.43
CA ARG A 385 7.66 15.59 -11.57
C ARG A 385 6.25 15.95 -11.98
N ALA A 386 5.25 15.13 -11.66
CA ALA A 386 3.88 15.36 -12.10
C ALA A 386 2.89 15.40 -10.94
N VAL A 387 2.82 14.34 -10.11
CA VAL A 387 1.75 14.22 -9.10
C VAL A 387 1.92 15.25 -7.98
N ARG A 388 3.10 15.37 -7.38
CA ARG A 388 3.34 16.32 -6.29
C ARG A 388 3.19 17.78 -6.74
N PRO A 389 3.78 18.22 -7.88
CA PRO A 389 3.49 19.55 -8.41
C PRO A 389 2.00 19.81 -8.66
N LEU A 390 1.26 18.80 -9.12
CA LEU A 390 -0.21 18.90 -9.24
C LEU A 390 -0.87 19.14 -7.88
N ARG A 391 -0.44 18.48 -6.81
CA ARG A 391 -0.96 18.71 -5.46
C ARG A 391 -0.60 20.11 -4.93
N ASP A 392 0.59 20.62 -5.23
CA ASP A 392 1.02 21.99 -4.90
C ASP A 392 0.11 23.04 -5.58
N LEU A 393 -0.30 22.80 -6.84
CA LEU A 393 -1.28 23.67 -7.51
C LEU A 393 -2.65 23.66 -6.80
N TRP A 394 -3.12 22.50 -6.34
CA TRP A 394 -4.36 22.40 -5.57
C TRP A 394 -4.25 23.12 -4.21
N SER A 395 -3.09 23.06 -3.54
CA SER A 395 -2.83 23.88 -2.35
C SER A 395 -2.88 25.39 -2.67
N THR A 396 -2.34 25.77 -3.82
CA THR A 396 -2.39 27.16 -4.31
C THR A 396 -3.83 27.61 -4.59
N LEU A 397 -4.64 26.74 -5.25
CA LEU A 397 -6.07 27.01 -5.48
C LEU A 397 -6.86 27.15 -4.17
N LYS A 398 -6.55 26.35 -3.14
CA LYS A 398 -7.12 26.49 -1.79
C LYS A 398 -6.79 27.85 -1.19
N GLY A 399 -5.55 28.30 -1.29
CA GLY A 399 -5.12 29.64 -0.85
C GLY A 399 -5.81 30.76 -1.62
N ALA A 400 -5.86 30.64 -2.94
CA ALA A 400 -6.52 31.59 -3.83
C ALA A 400 -8.01 31.74 -3.53
N ARG A 401 -8.72 30.64 -3.26
CA ARG A 401 -10.14 30.67 -2.88
C ARG A 401 -10.41 31.57 -1.66
N ARG A 402 -9.50 31.55 -0.69
CA ARG A 402 -9.59 32.46 0.48
C ARG A 402 -9.26 33.91 0.11
N LYS A 403 -8.20 34.09 -0.70
CA LYS A 403 -7.77 35.43 -1.15
C LYS A 403 -8.85 36.12 -1.98
N PHE A 404 -9.53 35.41 -2.86
CA PHE A 404 -10.58 35.91 -3.74
C PHE A 404 -11.99 35.70 -3.19
N ALA A 405 -12.16 35.57 -1.86
CA ALA A 405 -13.47 35.27 -1.26
C ALA A 405 -14.54 36.32 -1.60
N GLN A 406 -14.15 37.59 -1.85
CA GLN A 406 -15.00 38.68 -2.24
C GLN A 406 -14.92 39.02 -3.74
N ASP A 407 -14.14 38.27 -4.53
CA ASP A 407 -13.98 38.47 -5.97
C ASP A 407 -14.11 37.12 -6.72
N PRO A 408 -15.34 36.66 -6.95
CA PRO A 408 -15.58 35.38 -7.68
C PRO A 408 -15.04 35.39 -9.12
N ALA A 409 -15.07 36.57 -9.79
CA ALA A 409 -14.58 36.69 -11.17
C ALA A 409 -13.04 36.55 -11.22
N GLY A 410 -12.33 37.21 -10.32
CA GLY A 410 -10.89 37.05 -10.17
C GLY A 410 -10.49 35.62 -9.82
N TYR A 411 -11.24 34.94 -8.95
CA TYR A 411 -11.00 33.50 -8.66
C TYR A 411 -11.21 32.63 -9.89
N ALA A 412 -12.28 32.87 -10.68
CA ALA A 412 -12.56 32.10 -11.88
C ALA A 412 -11.44 32.24 -12.92
N ALA A 413 -10.95 33.47 -13.15
CA ALA A 413 -9.83 33.74 -14.06
C ALA A 413 -8.53 33.03 -13.59
N PHE A 414 -8.22 33.15 -12.30
CA PHE A 414 -7.05 32.48 -11.70
C PHE A 414 -7.14 30.95 -11.86
N ARG A 415 -8.32 30.38 -11.60
CA ARG A 415 -8.56 28.96 -11.77
C ARG A 415 -8.41 28.49 -13.21
N GLN A 416 -8.92 29.26 -14.17
CA GLN A 416 -8.78 28.95 -15.60
C GLN A 416 -7.32 28.93 -16.03
N GLN A 417 -6.53 29.91 -15.59
CA GLN A 417 -5.09 29.92 -15.86
C GLN A 417 -4.38 28.73 -15.24
N THR A 418 -4.72 28.36 -14.00
CA THR A 418 -4.13 27.21 -13.30
C THR A 418 -4.53 25.90 -13.95
N GLN A 419 -5.69 25.80 -14.60
CA GLN A 419 -6.19 24.58 -15.25
C GLN A 419 -5.25 24.11 -16.38
N LEU A 420 -4.64 25.02 -17.13
CA LEU A 420 -3.68 24.65 -18.19
C LEU A 420 -2.48 23.89 -17.64
N GLU A 421 -1.98 24.32 -16.48
CA GLU A 421 -0.86 23.64 -15.84
C GLU A 421 -1.30 22.32 -15.20
N ILE A 422 -2.50 22.23 -14.64
CA ILE A 422 -3.10 20.98 -14.18
C ILE A 422 -3.14 19.96 -15.32
N ASP A 423 -3.70 20.34 -16.47
CA ASP A 423 -3.83 19.47 -17.65
C ASP A 423 -2.47 19.00 -18.16
N ARG A 424 -1.45 19.88 -18.14
CA ARG A 424 -0.07 19.54 -18.51
C ARG A 424 0.54 18.49 -17.56
N LEU A 425 0.38 18.68 -16.26
CA LEU A 425 0.91 17.75 -15.26
C LEU A 425 0.19 16.40 -15.30
N GLU A 426 -1.12 16.41 -15.53
CA GLU A 426 -1.88 15.17 -15.74
C GLU A 426 -1.42 14.41 -16.98
N GLN A 427 -1.13 15.11 -18.08
CA GLN A 427 -0.60 14.48 -19.29
C GLN A 427 0.78 13.88 -19.01
N LEU A 428 1.66 14.60 -18.32
CA LEU A 428 2.97 14.12 -17.92
C LEU A 428 2.85 12.85 -17.03
N ALA A 429 1.89 12.83 -16.09
CA ALA A 429 1.64 11.66 -15.27
C ALA A 429 1.23 10.44 -16.11
N ARG A 430 0.36 10.62 -17.11
CA ARG A 430 -0.04 9.55 -18.05
C ARG A 430 1.12 9.03 -18.90
N ASP A 431 2.02 9.92 -19.33
CA ASP A 431 3.21 9.52 -20.10
C ASP A 431 4.15 8.64 -19.27
N TYR A 432 4.31 8.97 -17.98
CA TYR A 432 5.03 8.10 -17.03
C TYR A 432 4.31 6.76 -16.82
N GLU A 433 2.99 6.76 -16.65
CA GLU A 433 2.21 5.52 -16.50
C GLU A 433 2.42 4.57 -17.67
N ALA A 434 2.43 5.07 -18.90
CA ALA A 434 2.72 4.26 -20.07
C ALA A 434 4.11 3.60 -20.01
N ARG A 435 5.13 4.35 -19.58
CA ARG A 435 6.50 3.83 -19.39
C ARG A 435 6.57 2.81 -18.25
N ILE A 436 5.87 3.06 -17.14
CA ILE A 436 5.79 2.16 -15.99
C ILE A 436 5.17 0.82 -16.42
N HIS A 437 4.03 0.86 -17.13
CA HIS A 437 3.37 -0.35 -17.60
C HIS A 437 4.25 -1.15 -18.58
N ALA A 438 5.01 -0.49 -19.44
CA ALA A 438 5.95 -1.16 -20.32
C ALA A 438 7.08 -1.85 -19.54
N ALA A 439 7.66 -1.16 -18.54
CA ALA A 439 8.74 -1.69 -17.71
C ALA A 439 8.27 -2.81 -16.75
N ALA A 440 6.99 -2.80 -16.36
CA ALA A 440 6.43 -3.77 -15.41
C ALA A 440 6.12 -5.14 -16.04
N GLN A 441 6.15 -5.28 -17.39
CA GLN A 441 5.85 -6.56 -18.02
C GLN A 441 6.95 -7.58 -17.68
N PRO A 442 6.62 -8.71 -17.00
CA PRO A 442 7.60 -9.73 -16.68
C PRO A 442 8.23 -10.32 -17.95
N VAL A 443 9.52 -10.58 -17.88
CA VAL A 443 10.29 -11.20 -18.96
C VAL A 443 10.76 -12.59 -18.56
N ALA A 444 11.16 -13.41 -19.54
CA ALA A 444 11.69 -14.72 -19.31
C ALA A 444 13.15 -14.62 -18.81
N TYR A 445 13.46 -15.33 -17.74
CA TYR A 445 14.81 -15.42 -17.17
C TYR A 445 15.31 -16.86 -17.19
N ARG A 446 16.59 -17.04 -17.54
CA ARG A 446 17.25 -18.35 -17.51
C ARG A 446 17.85 -18.61 -16.14
N TYR A 447 17.45 -19.73 -15.54
CA TYR A 447 17.96 -20.24 -14.27
C TYR A 447 19.00 -21.32 -14.54
N GLU A 448 20.09 -21.28 -13.79
CA GLU A 448 21.14 -22.29 -13.80
C GLU A 448 21.57 -22.56 -12.35
N ILE A 449 21.39 -23.80 -11.89
CA ILE A 449 21.79 -24.24 -10.57
C ILE A 449 22.88 -25.31 -10.76
N THR A 450 24.10 -25.00 -10.36
CA THR A 450 25.25 -25.84 -10.65
C THR A 450 26.05 -26.11 -9.39
N ARG A 451 26.42 -27.37 -9.15
CA ARG A 451 27.29 -27.77 -8.03
C ARG A 451 28.63 -27.06 -8.14
N VAL A 452 29.06 -26.41 -7.06
CA VAL A 452 30.40 -25.85 -6.96
C VAL A 452 31.38 -26.94 -6.42
N ALA A 453 32.64 -26.87 -6.85
CA ALA A 453 33.67 -27.72 -6.28
C ALA A 453 33.75 -27.49 -4.77
N ASP A 454 33.87 -28.56 -4.00
CA ASP A 454 34.05 -28.44 -2.56
C ASP A 454 35.29 -27.59 -2.29
N ALA A 455 35.17 -26.54 -1.48
CA ALA A 455 36.35 -25.81 -1.02
C ALA A 455 37.28 -26.78 -0.32
N PRO A 456 38.59 -26.77 -0.57
CA PRO A 456 39.52 -27.64 0.12
C PRO A 456 39.30 -27.52 1.62
N ALA A 457 39.12 -28.67 2.30
CA ALA A 457 38.93 -28.71 3.74
C ALA A 457 40.03 -27.87 4.41
N PRO A 458 39.71 -27.02 5.40
CA PRO A 458 40.74 -26.26 6.10
C PRO A 458 41.77 -27.24 6.64
N VAL A 459 43.03 -27.11 6.22
CA VAL A 459 44.14 -27.91 6.70
C VAL A 459 44.18 -27.74 8.22
N ARG A 460 43.78 -28.74 8.95
CA ARG A 460 43.92 -28.76 10.42
C ARG A 460 45.41 -28.63 10.70
N GLY A 461 45.83 -27.42 11.06
CA GLY A 461 47.20 -27.18 11.52
C GLY A 461 47.49 -28.15 12.65
N ARG A 462 48.50 -29.00 12.46
CA ARG A 462 49.09 -29.79 13.54
C ARG A 462 49.54 -28.78 14.59
N LYS A 463 48.91 -28.81 15.76
CA LYS A 463 49.49 -28.21 16.96
C LYS A 463 50.83 -28.91 17.19
N GLN A 464 51.93 -28.17 17.09
CA GLN A 464 53.21 -28.52 17.66
C GLN A 464 53.20 -28.22 19.17
#